data_9b61ee2835c4d32f861cc1ae2a3d963a
#
_entry.id   9b61ee2835c4d32f861cc1ae2a3d963a
#
_cell.length_a   1.000
_cell.length_b   1.000
_cell.length_c   1.000
_cell.angle_alpha   90.00
_cell.angle_beta   90.00
_cell.angle_gamma   90.00
#
_symmetry.space_group_name_H-M   'P 1'
#
loop_
_entity.id
_entity.type
_entity.pdbx_description
1 polymer ?
#
loop_
_entity_poly.entity_id
_entity_poly.type
_entity_poly.pdbx_seq_one_letter_code
_entity_poly.pdbx_strand_id
1 'polypeptide(L)'
;MRLLKSCRFIAGMIAVGALAGCSDDVGKVSLGLFTTKDVVVQAKQDPIITGVTCHISHIEADLDFSDPSDMSIACRQTGEITAEQLAKIDKSKNGEIVFKKSKSILFKSLKVRRIYDAEQKTLIYLSYSTKESSGSHHHSLSTVPLYKTNAWQWALDYSAKN
;
A
#
# COMPACT_ATOMS: atom_id res chain seq x y z
N MET A 1 -28.66 47.17 51.74
CA MET A 1 -29.06 45.91 51.15
C MET A 1 -29.05 46.06 49.65
N ARG A 2 -28.01 45.54 48.95
CA ARG A 2 -27.89 45.52 47.51
C ARG A 2 -27.49 44.11 47.07
N LEU A 3 -28.39 43.48 46.31
CA LEU A 3 -28.20 42.17 45.71
C LEU A 3 -27.30 42.36 44.46
N LEU A 4 -26.12 41.73 44.44
CA LEU A 4 -25.32 41.60 43.24
C LEU A 4 -25.69 40.26 42.54
N LYS A 5 -26.30 40.38 41.38
CA LYS A 5 -26.53 39.22 40.47
C LYS A 5 -25.20 38.87 39.77
N SER A 6 -24.67 37.70 40.06
CA SER A 6 -23.54 37.09 39.40
C SER A 6 -23.96 36.54 38.06
N CYS A 7 -23.46 37.12 36.95
CA CYS A 7 -23.66 36.62 35.58
C CYS A 7 -22.54 35.64 35.28
N ARG A 8 -22.88 34.34 35.28
CA ARG A 8 -21.95 33.26 34.83
C ARG A 8 -21.96 33.18 33.32
N PHE A 9 -20.89 33.65 32.69
CA PHE A 9 -20.59 33.39 31.28
C PHE A 9 -20.10 31.93 31.15
N ILE A 10 -20.92 31.09 30.48
CA ILE A 10 -20.50 29.78 30.06
C ILE A 10 -19.78 29.95 28.71
N ALA A 11 -18.46 29.93 28.74
CA ALA A 11 -17.64 29.86 27.54
C ALA A 11 -17.76 28.46 26.92
N GLY A 12 -18.58 28.33 25.88
CA GLY A 12 -18.67 27.11 25.09
C GLY A 12 -17.37 26.90 24.31
N MET A 13 -16.58 25.93 24.71
CA MET A 13 -15.37 25.49 24.02
C MET A 13 -15.79 24.59 22.85
N ILE A 14 -15.82 25.16 21.65
CA ILE A 14 -16.04 24.39 20.41
C ILE A 14 -14.73 23.65 20.13
N ALA A 15 -14.68 22.35 20.48
CA ALA A 15 -13.63 21.45 20.05
C ALA A 15 -13.80 21.18 18.56
N VAL A 16 -13.03 21.89 17.73
CA VAL A 16 -12.85 21.57 16.31
C VAL A 16 -12.04 20.29 16.24
N GLY A 17 -12.72 19.14 16.14
CA GLY A 17 -12.08 17.86 15.87
C GLY A 17 -11.47 17.90 14.47
N ALA A 18 -10.14 18.01 14.40
CA ALA A 18 -9.39 17.75 13.17
C ALA A 18 -9.61 16.29 12.78
N LEU A 19 -10.46 16.06 11.80
CA LEU A 19 -10.52 14.79 11.08
C LEU A 19 -9.22 14.67 10.28
N ALA A 20 -8.18 14.14 10.90
CA ALA A 20 -7.01 13.67 10.20
C ALA A 20 -7.45 12.49 9.32
N GLY A 21 -7.87 12.78 8.10
CA GLY A 21 -8.06 11.78 7.07
C GLY A 21 -6.71 11.08 6.87
N CYS A 22 -6.60 9.81 7.23
CA CYS A 22 -5.45 8.98 6.88
C CYS A 22 -5.45 8.81 5.36
N SER A 23 -4.82 9.73 4.66
CA SER A 23 -4.45 9.56 3.27
C SER A 23 -3.19 8.70 3.27
N ASP A 24 -3.26 7.54 2.57
CA ASP A 24 -2.08 6.70 2.34
C ASP A 24 -1.08 7.37 1.38
N ASP A 25 -1.41 8.56 0.89
CA ASP A 25 -0.58 9.32 -0.05
C ASP A 25 0.60 9.95 0.68
N VAL A 26 1.80 9.61 0.23
CA VAL A 26 3.06 10.14 0.77
C VAL A 26 3.68 11.19 -0.15
N GLY A 27 3.16 11.33 -1.38
CA GLY A 27 3.63 12.34 -2.33
C GLY A 27 2.74 12.46 -3.55
N LYS A 28 2.72 13.68 -4.12
CA LYS A 28 2.00 13.99 -5.35
C LYS A 28 2.85 14.97 -6.18
N VAL A 29 3.05 14.66 -7.45
CA VAL A 29 3.85 15.48 -8.38
C VAL A 29 3.00 15.77 -9.61
N SER A 30 2.75 17.06 -9.88
CA SER A 30 2.04 17.49 -11.10
C SER A 30 2.91 17.32 -12.33
N LEU A 31 2.32 16.80 -13.41
CA LEU A 31 3.02 16.59 -14.68
C LEU A 31 3.04 17.83 -15.58
N GLY A 32 2.53 18.97 -15.13
CA GLY A 32 2.67 20.27 -15.80
C GLY A 32 1.40 21.12 -15.78
N LEU A 33 1.56 22.39 -16.19
CA LEU A 33 0.49 23.41 -16.14
C LEU A 33 -0.68 23.16 -17.11
N PHE A 34 -0.46 22.33 -18.14
CA PHE A 34 -1.46 22.06 -19.18
C PHE A 34 -2.02 20.64 -19.13
N THR A 35 -1.75 19.91 -18.03
CA THR A 35 -2.27 18.56 -17.81
C THR A 35 -2.96 18.48 -16.46
N THR A 36 -4.08 17.75 -16.41
CA THR A 36 -4.78 17.41 -15.17
C THR A 36 -4.25 16.13 -14.54
N LYS A 37 -3.05 15.66 -14.97
CA LYS A 37 -2.45 14.41 -14.54
C LYS A 37 -1.37 14.65 -13.50
N ASP A 38 -1.41 13.85 -12.46
CA ASP A 38 -0.43 13.85 -11.38
C ASP A 38 0.15 12.45 -11.18
N VAL A 39 1.40 12.37 -10.77
CA VAL A 39 1.98 11.13 -10.23
C VAL A 39 1.74 11.14 -8.73
N VAL A 40 0.98 10.16 -8.25
CA VAL A 40 0.71 9.96 -6.82
C VAL A 40 1.53 8.80 -6.30
N VAL A 41 2.14 8.97 -5.13
CA VAL A 41 2.89 7.91 -4.43
C VAL A 41 2.15 7.57 -3.15
N GLN A 42 1.82 6.28 -2.98
CA GLN A 42 1.15 5.74 -1.80
C GLN A 42 2.05 4.75 -1.07
N ALA A 43 2.05 4.79 0.26
CA ALA A 43 2.67 3.76 1.10
C ALA A 43 1.61 2.77 1.57
N LYS A 44 1.86 1.48 1.38
CA LYS A 44 0.98 0.38 1.80
C LYS A 44 1.78 -0.65 2.56
N GLN A 45 1.38 -0.89 3.81
CA GLN A 45 1.93 -1.98 4.62
C GLN A 45 1.26 -3.30 4.24
N ASP A 46 2.04 -4.37 4.11
CA ASP A 46 1.49 -5.70 3.88
C ASP A 46 0.60 -6.12 5.06
N PRO A 47 -0.64 -6.60 4.79
CA PRO A 47 -1.61 -6.90 5.85
C PRO A 47 -1.25 -8.11 6.71
N ILE A 48 -0.38 -9.00 6.22
CA ILE A 48 0.08 -10.19 6.97
C ILE A 48 1.55 -10.04 7.34
N ILE A 49 2.40 -9.68 6.40
CA ILE A 49 3.82 -9.41 6.63
C ILE A 49 4.00 -7.94 7.00
N THR A 50 3.56 -7.57 8.19
CA THR A 50 3.52 -6.17 8.65
C THR A 50 4.89 -5.49 8.70
N GLY A 51 5.97 -6.29 8.65
CA GLY A 51 7.34 -5.79 8.50
C GLY A 51 7.72 -5.33 7.09
N VAL A 52 6.78 -5.36 6.11
CA VAL A 52 7.02 -4.91 4.73
C VAL A 52 6.11 -3.75 4.39
N THR A 53 6.69 -2.68 3.83
CA THR A 53 5.97 -1.55 3.25
C THR A 53 6.31 -1.42 1.78
N CYS A 54 5.28 -1.29 0.95
CA CYS A 54 5.38 -1.04 -0.48
C CYS A 54 5.02 0.41 -0.79
N HIS A 55 5.86 1.11 -1.54
CA HIS A 55 5.55 2.38 -2.17
C HIS A 55 5.07 2.10 -3.59
N ILE A 56 3.88 2.58 -3.91
CA ILE A 56 3.24 2.36 -5.21
C ILE A 56 3.02 3.73 -5.82
N SER A 57 3.59 3.99 -6.99
CA SER A 57 3.29 5.19 -7.76
C SER A 57 2.36 4.86 -8.92
N HIS A 58 1.45 5.78 -9.23
CA HIS A 58 0.51 5.67 -10.35
C HIS A 58 0.12 7.05 -10.85
N ILE A 59 -0.41 7.11 -12.07
CA ILE A 59 -0.99 8.34 -12.62
C ILE A 59 -2.42 8.50 -12.11
N GLU A 60 -2.73 9.69 -11.57
CA GLU A 60 -4.08 10.13 -11.24
C GLU A 60 -4.47 11.28 -12.17
N ALA A 61 -5.70 11.27 -12.68
CA ALA A 61 -6.26 12.32 -13.52
C ALA A 61 -7.66 12.71 -13.02
N ASP A 62 -7.92 14.00 -12.85
CA ASP A 62 -9.18 14.50 -12.28
C ASP A 62 -10.38 14.34 -13.23
N LEU A 63 -10.18 14.38 -14.54
CA LEU A 63 -11.27 14.44 -15.55
C LEU A 63 -11.10 13.49 -16.72
N ASP A 64 -10.09 12.65 -16.73
CA ASP A 64 -9.79 11.79 -17.86
C ASP A 64 -9.91 10.30 -17.48
N PHE A 65 -10.54 9.52 -18.36
CA PHE A 65 -10.52 8.05 -18.31
C PHE A 65 -9.13 7.53 -18.72
N SER A 66 -8.07 8.26 -18.34
CA SER A 66 -6.70 7.87 -18.67
C SER A 66 -6.42 6.48 -18.11
N ASP A 67 -5.67 5.74 -18.89
CA ASP A 67 -5.34 4.37 -18.58
C ASP A 67 -4.53 4.29 -17.26
N PRO A 68 -5.08 3.71 -16.18
CA PRO A 68 -4.38 3.59 -14.90
C PRO A 68 -3.31 2.51 -14.93
N SER A 69 -2.86 2.09 -16.13
CA SER A 69 -1.91 0.99 -16.28
C SER A 69 -0.49 1.36 -15.89
N ASP A 70 -0.12 2.66 -15.92
CA ASP A 70 1.21 3.11 -15.56
C ASP A 70 1.36 3.14 -14.04
N MET A 71 1.96 2.09 -13.51
CA MET A 71 2.28 1.98 -12.10
C MET A 71 3.67 1.39 -11.90
N SER A 72 4.32 1.80 -10.82
CA SER A 72 5.53 1.13 -10.35
C SER A 72 5.40 0.77 -8.87
N ILE A 73 6.19 -0.20 -8.42
CA ILE A 73 6.19 -0.67 -7.04
C ILE A 73 7.61 -0.83 -6.53
N ALA A 74 7.84 -0.38 -5.29
CA ALA A 74 9.07 -0.62 -4.55
C ALA A 74 8.70 -1.05 -3.13
N CYS A 75 9.00 -2.29 -2.77
CA CYS A 75 8.75 -2.84 -1.45
C CYS A 75 10.06 -3.05 -0.70
N ARG A 76 10.04 -2.81 0.61
CA ARG A 76 11.21 -3.02 1.47
C ARG A 76 10.80 -3.48 2.85
N GLN A 77 11.73 -4.09 3.55
CA GLN A 77 11.57 -4.33 4.97
C GLN A 77 11.58 -2.99 5.72
N THR A 78 10.57 -2.76 6.54
CA THR A 78 10.41 -1.57 7.39
C THR A 78 10.16 -1.94 8.84
N GLY A 79 10.06 -3.24 9.14
CA GLY A 79 9.85 -3.78 10.47
C GLY A 79 10.24 -5.26 10.51
N GLU A 80 9.84 -5.91 11.59
CA GLU A 80 10.15 -7.31 11.82
C GLU A 80 9.33 -8.23 10.91
N ILE A 81 9.99 -9.24 10.33
CA ILE A 81 9.36 -10.33 9.57
C ILE A 81 9.55 -11.62 10.36
N THR A 82 8.45 -12.26 10.76
CA THR A 82 8.48 -13.42 11.65
C THR A 82 8.04 -14.71 10.94
N ALA A 83 8.42 -15.85 11.52
CA ALA A 83 8.01 -17.17 11.06
C ALA A 83 6.48 -17.34 11.07
N GLU A 84 5.80 -16.80 12.08
CA GLU A 84 4.34 -16.87 12.23
C GLU A 84 3.62 -16.10 11.12
N GLN A 85 4.20 -14.99 10.66
CA GLN A 85 3.66 -14.24 9.52
C GLN A 85 3.82 -15.07 8.24
N LEU A 86 4.99 -15.66 7.99
CA LEU A 86 5.24 -16.51 6.82
C LEU A 86 4.39 -17.78 6.84
N ALA A 87 4.06 -18.32 8.00
CA ALA A 87 3.20 -19.49 8.10
C ALA A 87 1.77 -19.23 7.56
N LYS A 88 1.29 -17.97 7.64
CA LYS A 88 -0.08 -17.55 7.28
C LYS A 88 -0.26 -17.18 5.81
N ILE A 89 0.81 -16.96 5.06
CA ILE A 89 0.69 -16.54 3.66
C ILE A 89 0.42 -17.71 2.72
N ASP A 90 -0.19 -17.43 1.57
CA ASP A 90 -0.32 -18.38 0.48
C ASP A 90 1.07 -18.65 -0.14
N LYS A 91 1.46 -19.94 -0.21
CA LYS A 91 2.73 -20.42 -0.75
C LYS A 91 2.59 -21.07 -2.12
N SER A 92 1.40 -21.01 -2.71
CA SER A 92 1.18 -21.46 -4.09
C SER A 92 1.96 -20.58 -5.07
N LYS A 93 2.26 -21.09 -6.26
CA LYS A 93 2.94 -20.33 -7.33
C LYS A 93 2.17 -19.08 -7.76
N ASN A 94 0.85 -19.06 -7.52
CA ASN A 94 0.01 -17.91 -7.82
C ASN A 94 0.07 -16.85 -6.72
N GLY A 95 0.41 -17.24 -5.47
CA GLY A 95 0.38 -16.34 -4.32
C GLY A 95 -1.00 -15.71 -4.08
N GLU A 96 -1.04 -14.59 -3.36
CA GLU A 96 -2.29 -13.93 -2.97
C GLU A 96 -2.28 -12.43 -3.26
N ILE A 97 -3.47 -11.85 -3.50
CA ILE A 97 -3.62 -10.42 -3.71
C ILE A 97 -3.60 -9.72 -2.35
N VAL A 98 -2.61 -8.85 -2.11
CA VAL A 98 -2.41 -8.14 -0.85
C VAL A 98 -2.99 -6.73 -0.86
N PHE A 99 -3.00 -6.06 -2.03
CA PHE A 99 -3.58 -4.74 -2.16
C PHE A 99 -4.61 -4.69 -3.28
N LYS A 100 -5.79 -4.15 -2.93
CA LYS A 100 -6.88 -3.82 -3.86
C LYS A 100 -7.32 -2.41 -3.52
N LYS A 101 -7.44 -1.51 -4.48
CA LYS A 101 -8.11 -0.23 -4.24
C LYS A 101 -9.59 -0.39 -4.61
N SER A 102 -10.45 -0.46 -3.58
CA SER A 102 -11.88 -0.77 -3.74
C SER A 102 -12.78 0.46 -3.96
N LYS A 103 -12.29 1.67 -3.71
CA LYS A 103 -13.14 2.88 -3.65
C LYS A 103 -13.14 3.74 -4.91
N SER A 104 -12.29 3.48 -5.90
CA SER A 104 -12.29 4.23 -7.17
C SER A 104 -12.54 3.29 -8.35
N ILE A 105 -13.42 3.69 -9.25
CA ILE A 105 -13.70 2.97 -10.49
C ILE A 105 -12.44 2.82 -11.35
N LEU A 106 -11.54 3.80 -11.28
CA LEU A 106 -10.31 3.88 -12.05
C LEU A 106 -9.25 2.84 -11.62
N PHE A 107 -9.27 2.41 -10.35
CA PHE A 107 -8.25 1.50 -9.79
C PHE A 107 -8.69 0.04 -9.64
N LYS A 108 -9.87 -0.32 -10.13
CA LYS A 108 -10.34 -1.72 -10.08
C LYS A 108 -9.45 -2.68 -10.85
N SER A 109 -8.71 -2.19 -11.83
CA SER A 109 -7.81 -2.98 -12.66
C SER A 109 -6.41 -3.21 -12.06
N LEU A 110 -5.96 -2.36 -11.12
CA LEU A 110 -4.64 -2.48 -10.50
C LEU A 110 -4.68 -3.44 -9.33
N LYS A 111 -3.77 -4.38 -9.32
CA LYS A 111 -3.62 -5.40 -8.27
C LYS A 111 -2.15 -5.54 -7.89
N VAL A 112 -1.90 -5.76 -6.61
CA VAL A 112 -0.59 -6.20 -6.12
C VAL A 112 -0.74 -7.58 -5.51
N ARG A 113 0.07 -8.48 -5.99
CA ARG A 113 0.12 -9.88 -5.57
C ARG A 113 1.42 -10.16 -4.86
N ARG A 114 1.36 -10.82 -3.71
CA ARG A 114 2.54 -11.37 -3.04
C ARG A 114 2.68 -12.83 -3.44
N ILE A 115 3.90 -13.21 -3.84
CA ILE A 115 4.31 -14.56 -4.18
C ILE A 115 5.50 -14.91 -3.28
N TYR A 116 5.52 -16.09 -2.71
CA TYR A 116 6.66 -16.58 -1.95
C TYR A 116 7.54 -17.46 -2.82
N ASP A 117 8.76 -17.00 -3.08
CA ASP A 117 9.81 -17.79 -3.71
C ASP A 117 10.56 -18.57 -2.61
N ALA A 118 10.21 -19.84 -2.47
CA ALA A 118 10.80 -20.71 -1.46
C ALA A 118 12.26 -21.03 -1.75
N GLU A 119 12.66 -21.11 -3.01
CA GLU A 119 14.03 -21.41 -3.41
C GLU A 119 14.97 -20.26 -3.06
N GLN A 120 14.58 -19.03 -3.41
CA GLN A 120 15.36 -17.84 -3.13
C GLN A 120 15.06 -17.21 -1.76
N LYS A 121 14.09 -17.78 -0.99
CA LYS A 121 13.68 -17.28 0.34
C LYS A 121 13.34 -15.79 0.29
N THR A 122 12.49 -15.44 -0.67
CA THR A 122 12.20 -14.06 -1.03
C THR A 122 10.69 -13.85 -1.19
N LEU A 123 10.18 -12.73 -0.68
CA LEU A 123 8.84 -12.26 -0.97
C LEU A 123 8.87 -11.43 -2.24
N ILE A 124 8.06 -11.79 -3.22
CA ILE A 124 7.90 -11.09 -4.49
C ILE A 124 6.58 -10.34 -4.46
N TYR A 125 6.61 -9.05 -4.75
CA TYR A 125 5.43 -8.19 -4.89
C TYR A 125 5.29 -7.81 -6.36
N LEU A 126 4.31 -8.40 -7.02
CA LEU A 126 3.99 -8.16 -8.43
C LEU A 126 2.78 -7.24 -8.51
N SER A 127 2.98 -6.03 -9.00
CA SER A 127 1.90 -5.13 -9.38
C SER A 127 1.57 -5.32 -10.86
N TYR A 128 0.29 -5.37 -11.20
CA TYR A 128 -0.13 -5.55 -12.58
C TYR A 128 -1.52 -4.97 -12.83
N SER A 129 -1.74 -4.56 -14.09
CA SER A 129 -3.06 -4.15 -14.58
C SER A 129 -3.79 -5.35 -15.18
N THR A 130 -5.08 -5.49 -14.84
CA THR A 130 -5.96 -6.46 -15.52
C THR A 130 -6.58 -5.86 -16.78
N LYS A 131 -6.40 -4.55 -17.02
CA LYS A 131 -6.82 -3.87 -18.23
C LYS A 131 -5.64 -3.86 -19.21
N GLU A 132 -5.90 -4.26 -20.43
CA GLU A 132 -4.95 -4.15 -21.52
C GLU A 132 -4.84 -2.69 -21.98
N SER A 133 -3.62 -2.23 -22.21
CA SER A 133 -3.32 -0.93 -22.79
C SER A 133 -2.31 -1.08 -23.90
N SER A 134 -2.63 -0.55 -25.07
CA SER A 134 -1.73 -0.60 -26.25
C SER A 134 -1.19 -2.01 -26.55
N GLY A 135 -2.03 -3.05 -26.36
CA GLY A 135 -1.65 -4.45 -26.61
C GLY A 135 -0.79 -5.07 -25.51
N SER A 136 -0.68 -4.45 -24.32
CA SER A 136 0.12 -4.95 -23.19
C SER A 136 -0.59 -4.79 -21.85
N HIS A 137 -0.26 -5.67 -20.90
CA HIS A 137 -0.60 -5.53 -19.49
C HIS A 137 0.61 -4.99 -18.74
N HIS A 138 0.56 -3.72 -18.34
CA HIS A 138 1.65 -3.12 -17.58
C HIS A 138 1.82 -3.84 -16.23
N HIS A 139 3.05 -4.12 -15.87
CA HIS A 139 3.41 -4.76 -14.62
C HIS A 139 4.75 -4.27 -14.10
N SER A 140 4.95 -4.38 -12.80
CA SER A 140 6.20 -4.02 -12.12
C SER A 140 6.44 -4.98 -10.96
N LEU A 141 7.68 -5.22 -10.64
CA LEU A 141 8.14 -6.22 -9.68
C LEU A 141 9.01 -5.58 -8.61
N SER A 142 8.80 -5.98 -7.36
CA SER A 142 9.69 -5.69 -6.24
C SER A 142 9.92 -6.93 -5.40
N THR A 143 11.11 -7.09 -4.84
CA THR A 143 11.50 -8.24 -4.02
C THR A 143 11.95 -7.81 -2.64
N VAL A 144 11.61 -8.60 -1.62
CA VAL A 144 12.05 -8.43 -0.24
C VAL A 144 12.68 -9.73 0.23
N PRO A 145 14.03 -9.81 0.31
CA PRO A 145 14.71 -11.01 0.78
C PRO A 145 14.47 -11.23 2.27
N LEU A 146 14.37 -12.48 2.69
CA LEU A 146 14.20 -12.85 4.11
C LEU A 146 15.55 -12.96 4.86
N TYR A 147 16.67 -12.78 4.17
CA TYR A 147 18.00 -12.84 4.77
C TYR A 147 18.13 -11.85 5.94
N LYS A 148 18.65 -12.34 7.07
CA LYS A 148 18.77 -11.58 8.33
C LYS A 148 17.44 -11.12 8.96
N THR A 149 16.30 -11.69 8.58
CA THR A 149 15.04 -11.52 9.31
C THR A 149 14.87 -12.62 10.37
N ASN A 150 13.94 -12.42 11.30
CA ASN A 150 13.59 -13.44 12.30
C ASN A 150 12.88 -14.67 11.68
N ALA A 151 12.46 -14.56 10.42
CA ALA A 151 11.89 -15.66 9.66
C ALA A 151 12.93 -16.48 8.85
N TRP A 152 14.22 -16.10 8.88
CA TRP A 152 15.22 -16.72 8.00
C TRP A 152 15.38 -18.21 8.23
N GLN A 153 15.45 -18.66 9.50
CA GLN A 153 15.59 -20.09 9.80
C GLN A 153 14.37 -20.88 9.32
N TRP A 154 13.17 -20.37 9.53
CA TRP A 154 11.95 -20.96 9.02
C TRP A 154 11.97 -21.09 7.48
N ALA A 155 12.45 -20.09 6.78
CA ALA A 155 12.55 -20.09 5.32
C ALA A 155 13.54 -21.15 4.80
N LEU A 156 14.66 -21.37 5.51
CA LEU A 156 15.61 -22.45 5.20
C LEU A 156 14.96 -23.82 5.36
N ASP A 157 14.29 -24.05 6.50
CA ASP A 157 13.66 -25.35 6.81
C ASP A 157 12.49 -25.64 5.86
N TYR A 158 11.74 -24.63 5.46
CA TYR A 158 10.66 -24.76 4.48
C TYR A 158 11.19 -25.12 3.09
N SER A 159 12.22 -24.42 2.62
CA SER A 159 12.85 -24.67 1.32
C SER A 159 13.48 -26.07 1.22
N ALA A 160 13.97 -26.64 2.33
CA ALA A 160 14.56 -27.98 2.36
C ALA A 160 13.53 -29.12 2.28
N LYS A 161 12.24 -28.84 2.55
CA LYS A 161 11.15 -29.83 2.60
C LYS A 161 10.28 -29.85 1.34
N ASN A 162 10.36 -28.85 0.51
CA ASN A 162 9.54 -28.65 -0.69
C ASN A 162 10.39 -28.43 -1.94
#